data_197c9db1fe6c36cf71e787f13133ceb1
#
_entry.id   197c9db1fe6c36cf71e787f13133ceb1
#
_cell.length_a   1.000
_cell.length_b   1.000
_cell.length_c   1.000
_cell.angle_alpha   90.00
_cell.angle_beta   90.00
_cell.angle_gamma   90.00
#
_symmetry.space_group_name_H-M   'P 1'
#
loop_
_entity.id
_entity.type
_entity.pdbx_description
1 polymer ?
#
loop_
_entity_poly.entity_id
_entity_poly.type
_entity_poly.pdbx_seq_one_letter_code
_entity_poly.pdbx_strand_id
1 'polypeptide(L)'
;MIENNTAERSISNKKYSLIANMVLLVWFFLDMIGVYFDTGYLVTRSWKDDGVYFLFSLIAFLFYVFKENIGKYLLSAWLFLWLVTQFFSHEWVTITGGGANKIKYFEGALKWAVSETTYIPDVYHIILHFLILSAFLTTVIYLIRLRKKRI
;
A
#
# COMPACT_ATOMS: atom_id res chain seq x y z
N MET A 1 -5.96 31.68 19.83
CA MET A 1 -4.77 30.80 19.99
C MET A 1 -5.10 29.32 19.74
N ILE A 2 -6.24 28.78 20.17
CA ILE A 2 -6.67 27.37 19.97
C ILE A 2 -6.98 27.08 18.48
N GLU A 3 -7.57 28.03 17.78
CA GLU A 3 -8.01 27.85 16.38
C GLU A 3 -6.83 27.73 15.39
N ASN A 4 -5.77 28.52 15.58
CA ASN A 4 -4.55 28.42 14.77
C ASN A 4 -3.86 27.06 14.91
N ASN A 5 -3.76 26.52 16.14
CA ASN A 5 -3.19 25.19 16.38
C ASN A 5 -3.96 24.07 15.69
N THR A 6 -5.28 24.22 15.55
CA THR A 6 -6.14 23.19 14.92
C THR A 6 -6.01 23.23 13.39
N ALA A 7 -5.85 24.41 12.82
CA ALA A 7 -5.63 24.56 11.37
C ALA A 7 -4.26 24.01 10.96
N GLU A 8 -3.19 24.36 11.67
CA GLU A 8 -1.83 23.85 11.43
C GLU A 8 -1.75 22.32 11.55
N ARG A 9 -2.38 21.74 12.55
CA ARG A 9 -2.45 20.27 12.71
C ARG A 9 -3.20 19.59 11.57
N SER A 10 -4.25 20.21 11.02
CA SER A 10 -4.99 19.66 9.87
C SER A 10 -4.15 19.67 8.61
N ILE A 11 -3.42 20.75 8.33
CA ILE A 11 -2.49 20.86 7.20
C ILE A 11 -1.37 19.84 7.32
N SER A 12 -0.81 19.70 8.51
CA SER A 12 0.23 18.71 8.78
C SER A 12 -0.24 17.27 8.50
N ASN A 13 -1.46 16.90 8.92
CA ASN A 13 -1.99 15.55 8.69
C ASN A 13 -2.25 15.24 7.21
N LYS A 14 -2.72 16.22 6.42
CA LYS A 14 -2.86 16.06 4.97
C LYS A 14 -1.50 15.83 4.33
N LYS A 15 -0.48 16.57 4.74
CA LYS A 15 0.89 16.42 4.26
C LYS A 15 1.42 15.00 4.51
N TYR A 16 1.25 14.46 5.71
CA TYR A 16 1.68 13.09 6.02
C TYR A 16 0.92 12.04 5.19
N SER A 17 -0.39 12.21 5.01
CA SER A 17 -1.16 11.31 4.14
C SER A 17 -0.68 11.38 2.69
N LEU A 18 -0.42 12.58 2.16
CA LEU A 18 0.11 12.73 0.80
C LEU A 18 1.48 12.06 0.63
N ILE A 19 2.40 12.28 1.57
CA ILE A 19 3.74 11.68 1.54
C ILE A 19 3.64 10.15 1.59
N ALA A 20 2.85 9.59 2.51
CA ALA A 20 2.71 8.14 2.64
C ALA A 20 2.15 7.50 1.35
N ASN A 21 1.15 8.12 0.73
CA ASN A 21 0.58 7.64 -0.53
C ASN A 21 1.56 7.80 -1.71
N MET A 22 2.34 8.88 -1.75
CA MET A 22 3.39 9.05 -2.78
C MET A 22 4.47 7.97 -2.65
N VAL A 23 4.95 7.69 -1.44
CA VAL A 23 5.94 6.63 -1.19
C VAL A 23 5.38 5.27 -1.58
N LEU A 24 4.12 4.98 -1.25
CA LEU A 24 3.44 3.77 -1.67
C LEU A 24 3.39 3.64 -3.20
N LEU A 25 2.99 4.69 -3.91
CA LEU A 25 2.92 4.68 -5.38
C LEU A 25 4.29 4.47 -6.02
N VAL A 26 5.33 5.13 -5.48
CA VAL A 26 6.71 4.93 -5.97
C VAL A 26 7.18 3.49 -5.73
N TRP A 27 6.89 2.91 -4.56
CA TRP A 27 7.22 1.51 -4.28
C TRP A 27 6.47 0.57 -5.21
N PHE A 28 5.17 0.78 -5.39
CA PHE A 28 4.35 -0.04 -6.28
C PHE A 28 4.74 0.13 -7.75
N PHE A 29 5.27 1.28 -8.16
CA PHE A 29 5.79 1.46 -9.52
C PHE A 29 6.97 0.53 -9.83
N LEU A 30 7.74 0.09 -8.83
CA LEU A 30 8.81 -0.90 -9.03
C LEU A 30 8.26 -2.21 -9.60
N ASP A 31 7.03 -2.59 -9.23
CA ASP A 31 6.35 -3.75 -9.77
C ASP A 31 6.00 -3.61 -11.26
N MET A 32 5.74 -2.38 -11.72
CA MET A 32 5.45 -2.11 -13.13
C MET A 32 6.68 -2.32 -14.03
N ILE A 33 7.88 -2.06 -13.51
CA ILE A 33 9.13 -2.10 -14.29
C ILE A 33 9.98 -3.34 -14.00
N GLY A 34 9.84 -3.93 -12.82
CA GLY A 34 10.69 -5.00 -12.28
C GLY A 34 12.05 -4.48 -11.77
N VAL A 35 12.56 -5.12 -10.71
CA VAL A 35 13.88 -4.82 -10.14
C VAL A 35 14.65 -6.12 -9.97
N TYR A 36 15.74 -6.27 -10.74
CA TYR A 36 16.51 -7.50 -10.86
C TYR A 36 17.94 -7.30 -10.36
N PHE A 37 18.54 -8.36 -9.82
CA PHE A 37 19.91 -8.45 -9.36
C PHE A 37 20.58 -9.67 -10.03
N ASP A 38 21.87 -9.82 -9.87
CA ASP A 38 22.63 -10.95 -10.44
C ASP A 38 22.15 -12.31 -9.95
N THR A 39 21.65 -12.40 -8.71
CA THR A 39 21.25 -13.65 -8.05
C THR A 39 19.74 -13.81 -7.84
N GLY A 40 18.93 -12.88 -8.35
CA GLY A 40 17.50 -12.90 -8.16
C GLY A 40 16.82 -11.57 -8.46
N TYR A 41 15.71 -11.30 -7.79
CA TYR A 41 14.96 -10.05 -7.99
C TYR A 41 14.31 -9.57 -6.69
N LEU A 42 14.09 -8.26 -6.60
CA LEU A 42 13.22 -7.68 -5.56
C LEU A 42 11.75 -7.91 -5.93
N VAL A 43 11.38 -7.60 -7.18
CA VAL A 43 10.06 -7.77 -7.75
C VAL A 43 10.19 -8.01 -9.26
N THR A 44 9.38 -8.92 -9.79
CA THR A 44 9.27 -9.15 -11.23
C THR A 44 8.45 -8.06 -11.90
N ARG A 45 8.59 -7.91 -13.21
CA ARG A 45 7.77 -6.99 -13.99
C ARG A 45 6.34 -7.53 -14.14
N SER A 46 5.39 -7.01 -13.39
CA SER A 46 4.00 -7.50 -13.30
C SER A 46 2.94 -6.53 -13.85
N TRP A 47 3.31 -5.61 -14.74
CA TRP A 47 2.39 -4.59 -15.25
C TRP A 47 1.12 -5.16 -15.90
N LYS A 48 1.16 -6.40 -16.43
CA LYS A 48 -0.02 -7.07 -17.01
C LYS A 48 -0.99 -7.58 -15.94
N ASP A 49 -0.47 -7.99 -14.81
CA ASP A 49 -1.24 -8.59 -13.73
C ASP A 49 -1.70 -7.51 -12.74
N ASP A 50 -0.79 -6.63 -12.34
CA ASP A 50 -1.00 -5.63 -11.30
C ASP A 50 -1.21 -4.20 -11.83
N GLY A 51 -1.06 -3.96 -13.15
CA GLY A 51 -1.20 -2.64 -13.75
C GLY A 51 -2.58 -2.00 -13.53
N VAL A 52 -3.64 -2.82 -13.46
CA VAL A 52 -4.99 -2.33 -13.14
C VAL A 52 -5.06 -1.82 -11.70
N TYR A 53 -4.44 -2.52 -10.74
CA TYR A 53 -4.34 -2.06 -9.35
C TYR A 53 -3.54 -0.75 -9.24
N PHE A 54 -2.44 -0.66 -9.98
CA PHE A 54 -1.64 0.57 -10.04
C PHE A 54 -2.46 1.74 -10.59
N LEU A 55 -3.19 1.53 -11.68
CA LEU A 55 -4.04 2.55 -12.29
C LEU A 55 -5.12 3.04 -11.31
N PHE A 56 -5.84 2.13 -10.64
CA PHE A 56 -6.83 2.51 -9.63
C PHE A 56 -6.22 3.27 -8.46
N SER A 57 -5.04 2.86 -8.00
CA SER A 57 -4.31 3.55 -6.94
C SER A 57 -3.96 4.98 -7.34
N LEU A 58 -3.45 5.15 -8.56
CA LEU A 58 -3.11 6.46 -9.12
C LEU A 58 -4.37 7.34 -9.27
N ILE A 59 -5.45 6.81 -9.83
CA ILE A 59 -6.72 7.53 -9.97
C ILE A 59 -7.27 7.96 -8.61
N ALA A 60 -7.33 7.06 -7.62
CA ALA A 60 -7.81 7.39 -6.28
C ALA A 60 -6.95 8.47 -5.62
N PHE A 61 -5.63 8.40 -5.79
CA PHE A 61 -4.70 9.42 -5.29
C PHE A 61 -4.90 10.76 -5.99
N LEU A 62 -5.05 10.80 -7.30
CA LEU A 62 -5.32 12.04 -8.05
C LEU A 62 -6.66 12.67 -7.63
N PHE A 63 -7.71 11.87 -7.44
CA PHE A 63 -8.96 12.37 -6.87
C PHE A 63 -8.75 12.97 -5.47
N TYR A 64 -7.93 12.36 -4.63
CA TYR A 64 -7.61 12.91 -3.31
C TYR A 64 -6.86 14.24 -3.40
N VAL A 65 -5.96 14.41 -4.37
CA VAL A 65 -5.22 15.66 -4.58
C VAL A 65 -6.14 16.77 -5.12
N PHE A 66 -6.91 16.49 -6.18
CA PHE A 66 -7.65 17.51 -6.93
C PHE A 66 -9.12 17.67 -6.49
N LYS A 67 -9.75 16.65 -5.95
CA LYS A 67 -11.15 16.62 -5.51
C LYS A 67 -11.27 16.07 -4.09
N GLU A 68 -10.57 16.74 -3.16
CA GLU A 68 -10.39 16.28 -1.77
C GLU A 68 -11.69 15.84 -1.08
N ASN A 69 -12.80 16.53 -1.31
CA ASN A 69 -14.08 16.23 -0.64
C ASN A 69 -14.55 14.78 -0.86
N ILE A 70 -14.35 14.25 -2.05
CA ILE A 70 -14.72 12.88 -2.43
C ILE A 70 -13.48 11.98 -2.39
N GLY A 71 -12.34 12.47 -2.90
CA GLY A 71 -11.13 11.71 -3.08
C GLY A 71 -10.57 11.08 -1.80
N LYS A 72 -10.69 11.77 -0.65
CA LYS A 72 -10.27 11.21 0.64
C LYS A 72 -11.03 9.94 1.05
N TYR A 73 -12.33 9.87 0.73
CA TYR A 73 -13.15 8.67 0.99
C TYR A 73 -12.84 7.56 -0.01
N LEU A 74 -12.72 7.93 -1.29
CA LEU A 74 -12.37 6.99 -2.35
C LEU A 74 -11.01 6.35 -2.07
N LEU A 75 -10.00 7.16 -1.74
CA LEU A 75 -8.66 6.69 -1.43
C LEU A 75 -8.65 5.80 -0.18
N SER A 76 -9.37 6.20 0.90
CA SER A 76 -9.45 5.37 2.11
C SER A 76 -10.10 4.02 1.85
N ALA A 77 -11.20 4.00 1.08
CA ALA A 77 -11.89 2.76 0.72
C ALA A 77 -11.01 1.86 -0.15
N TRP A 78 -10.32 2.44 -1.13
CA TRP A 78 -9.39 1.72 -1.99
C TRP A 78 -8.24 1.09 -1.20
N LEU A 79 -7.57 1.87 -0.34
CA LEU A 79 -6.46 1.39 0.50
C LEU A 79 -6.91 0.28 1.45
N PHE A 80 -8.12 0.38 2.01
CA PHE A 80 -8.70 -0.67 2.85
C PHE A 80 -8.92 -1.96 2.05
N LEU A 81 -9.56 -1.88 0.89
CA LEU A 81 -9.79 -3.04 0.02
C LEU A 81 -8.48 -3.68 -0.41
N TRP A 82 -7.50 -2.86 -0.77
CA TRP A 82 -6.19 -3.35 -1.16
C TRP A 82 -5.46 -4.04 -0.02
N LEU A 83 -5.50 -3.46 1.20
CA LEU A 83 -4.92 -4.08 2.39
C LEU A 83 -5.55 -5.43 2.70
N VAL A 84 -6.89 -5.54 2.61
CA VAL A 84 -7.63 -6.79 2.79
C VAL A 84 -7.23 -7.83 1.73
N THR A 85 -7.15 -7.43 0.47
CA THR A 85 -6.75 -8.32 -0.63
C THR A 85 -5.32 -8.84 -0.41
N GLN A 86 -4.40 -7.97 -0.06
CA GLN A 86 -3.01 -8.34 0.22
C GLN A 86 -2.92 -9.31 1.41
N PHE A 87 -3.63 -9.01 2.51
CA PHE A 87 -3.66 -9.88 3.68
C PHE A 87 -4.09 -11.31 3.32
N PHE A 88 -5.20 -11.46 2.59
CA PHE A 88 -5.67 -12.79 2.18
C PHE A 88 -4.75 -13.46 1.15
N SER A 89 -4.12 -12.68 0.29
CA SER A 89 -3.22 -13.21 -0.73
C SER A 89 -1.88 -13.67 -0.17
N HIS A 90 -1.39 -13.09 0.91
CA HIS A 90 -0.04 -13.36 1.42
C HIS A 90 -0.06 -13.89 2.85
N GLU A 91 -0.46 -13.10 3.85
CA GLU A 91 -0.37 -13.48 5.25
C GLU A 91 -1.30 -14.64 5.60
N TRP A 92 -2.53 -14.60 5.12
CA TRP A 92 -3.48 -15.70 5.37
C TRP A 92 -2.98 -17.04 4.83
N VAL A 93 -2.41 -17.03 3.63
CA VAL A 93 -1.82 -18.25 3.02
C VAL A 93 -0.65 -18.76 3.86
N THR A 94 0.18 -17.86 4.39
CA THR A 94 1.28 -18.22 5.30
C THR A 94 0.77 -18.82 6.61
N ILE A 95 -0.24 -18.18 7.23
CA ILE A 95 -0.83 -18.61 8.52
C ILE A 95 -1.50 -19.98 8.40
N THR A 96 -2.17 -20.24 7.29
CA THR A 96 -2.87 -21.51 7.05
C THR A 96 -1.94 -22.66 6.59
N GLY A 97 -0.65 -22.37 6.37
CA GLY A 97 0.33 -23.36 5.95
C GLY A 97 0.17 -23.82 4.50
N GLY A 98 -0.38 -22.95 3.64
CA GLY A 98 -0.61 -23.24 2.22
C GLY A 98 0.39 -22.59 1.28
N GLY A 99 0.03 -22.53 0.00
CA GLY A 99 0.71 -21.73 -1.01
C GLY A 99 1.86 -22.41 -1.75
N ALA A 100 1.86 -23.73 -1.92
CA ALA A 100 2.87 -24.45 -2.69
C ALA A 100 3.12 -23.83 -4.09
N ASN A 101 2.05 -23.42 -4.80
CA ASN A 101 2.16 -22.76 -6.09
C ASN A 101 2.85 -21.39 -5.98
N LYS A 102 2.65 -20.67 -4.87
CA LYS A 102 3.32 -19.37 -4.62
C LYS A 102 4.80 -19.52 -4.29
N ILE A 103 5.20 -20.60 -3.63
CA ILE A 103 6.62 -20.91 -3.39
C ILE A 103 7.37 -20.96 -4.73
N LYS A 104 6.80 -21.69 -5.70
CA LYS A 104 7.35 -21.79 -7.05
C LYS A 104 7.26 -20.48 -7.83
N TYR A 105 6.13 -19.77 -7.73
CA TYR A 105 5.92 -18.49 -8.44
C TYR A 105 6.93 -17.43 -8.01
N PHE A 106 7.24 -17.36 -6.72
CA PHE A 106 8.21 -16.40 -6.15
C PHE A 106 9.60 -17.02 -5.95
N GLU A 107 9.95 -18.05 -6.73
CA GLU A 107 11.30 -18.57 -6.77
C GLU A 107 12.26 -17.51 -7.31
N GLY A 108 13.40 -17.30 -6.62
CA GLY A 108 14.37 -16.24 -6.95
C GLY A 108 14.03 -14.85 -6.39
N ALA A 109 12.85 -14.64 -5.78
CA ALA A 109 12.56 -13.40 -5.07
C ALA A 109 13.47 -13.25 -3.83
N LEU A 110 13.84 -12.02 -3.52
CA LEU A 110 14.55 -11.68 -2.28
C LEU A 110 13.64 -12.00 -1.09
N LYS A 111 14.00 -13.00 -0.27
CA LYS A 111 13.20 -13.50 0.86
C LYS A 111 13.88 -13.19 2.17
N TRP A 112 13.07 -12.83 3.16
CA TRP A 112 13.50 -12.68 4.54
C TRP A 112 13.71 -14.05 5.24
N ALA A 113 12.86 -15.02 4.91
CA ALA A 113 12.95 -16.40 5.37
C ALA A 113 12.49 -17.34 4.26
N VAL A 114 13.01 -18.58 4.26
CA VAL A 114 12.68 -19.61 3.26
C VAL A 114 12.06 -20.81 3.96
N SER A 115 10.99 -21.35 3.39
CA SER A 115 10.39 -22.62 3.78
C SER A 115 10.10 -23.45 2.53
N GLU A 116 10.30 -24.76 2.61
CA GLU A 116 10.00 -25.69 1.51
C GLU A 116 8.51 -26.05 1.44
N THR A 117 7.79 -25.92 2.54
CA THR A 117 6.41 -26.39 2.68
C THR A 117 5.38 -25.27 2.78
N THR A 118 5.79 -24.09 3.26
CA THR A 118 4.87 -22.98 3.53
C THR A 118 5.35 -21.74 2.79
N TYR A 119 4.43 -21.09 2.08
CA TYR A 119 4.72 -19.81 1.45
C TYR A 119 4.99 -18.72 2.52
N ILE A 120 6.10 -18.00 2.35
CA ILE A 120 6.44 -16.83 3.14
C ILE A 120 6.55 -15.64 2.17
N PRO A 121 5.88 -14.51 2.45
CA PRO A 121 5.97 -13.32 1.60
C PRO A 121 7.42 -12.86 1.44
N ASP A 122 7.77 -12.42 0.25
CA ASP A 122 9.07 -11.85 -0.03
C ASP A 122 9.21 -10.43 0.53
N VAL A 123 10.42 -9.89 0.50
CA VAL A 123 10.75 -8.56 1.05
C VAL A 123 9.91 -7.45 0.39
N TYR A 124 9.67 -7.55 -0.93
CA TYR A 124 8.87 -6.55 -1.65
C TYR A 124 7.44 -6.48 -1.08
N HIS A 125 6.76 -7.63 -0.92
CA HIS A 125 5.38 -7.69 -0.43
C HIS A 125 5.27 -7.31 1.04
N ILE A 126 6.23 -7.68 1.89
CA ILE A 126 6.25 -7.24 3.29
C ILE A 126 6.31 -5.72 3.39
N ILE A 127 7.22 -5.07 2.64
CA ILE A 127 7.33 -3.61 2.62
C ILE A 127 6.06 -2.99 2.03
N LEU A 128 5.51 -3.56 0.94
CA LEU A 128 4.27 -3.09 0.33
C LEU A 128 3.12 -3.06 1.34
N HIS A 129 2.95 -4.11 2.15
CA HIS A 129 1.92 -4.16 3.20
C HIS A 129 2.08 -3.05 4.24
N PHE A 130 3.29 -2.83 4.73
CA PHE A 130 3.58 -1.73 5.66
C PHE A 130 3.28 -0.36 5.05
N LEU A 131 3.56 -0.18 3.76
CA LEU A 131 3.29 1.08 3.07
C LEU A 131 1.79 1.29 2.85
N ILE A 132 1.03 0.25 2.45
CA ILE A 132 -0.44 0.34 2.33
C ILE A 132 -1.06 0.67 3.68
N LEU A 133 -0.66 -0.03 4.75
CA LEU A 133 -1.14 0.22 6.11
C LEU A 133 -0.84 1.65 6.56
N SER A 134 0.38 2.13 6.33
CA SER A 134 0.80 3.49 6.69
C SER A 134 0.01 4.55 5.92
N ALA A 135 -0.19 4.35 4.61
CA ALA A 135 -1.00 5.22 3.76
C ALA A 135 -2.47 5.23 4.21
N PHE A 136 -3.04 4.06 4.52
CA PHE A 136 -4.40 3.92 5.03
C PHE A 136 -4.57 4.65 6.37
N LEU A 137 -3.72 4.37 7.36
CA LEU A 137 -3.81 4.98 8.69
C LEU A 137 -3.67 6.50 8.63
N THR A 138 -2.70 7.03 7.90
CA THR A 138 -2.51 8.48 7.77
C THR A 138 -3.70 9.15 7.08
N THR A 139 -4.31 8.50 6.08
CA THR A 139 -5.48 9.02 5.38
C THR A 139 -6.73 8.99 6.27
N VAL A 140 -6.94 7.92 7.04
CA VAL A 140 -8.05 7.80 8.00
C VAL A 140 -7.90 8.80 9.16
N ILE A 141 -6.70 8.97 9.71
CA ILE A 141 -6.43 9.97 10.75
C ILE A 141 -6.78 11.38 10.24
N TYR A 142 -6.40 11.70 9.00
CA TYR A 142 -6.78 12.96 8.37
C TYR A 142 -8.30 13.12 8.28
N LEU A 143 -9.02 12.08 7.82
CA LEU A 143 -10.48 12.07 7.74
C LEU A 143 -11.16 12.32 9.08
N ILE A 144 -10.76 11.59 10.14
CA ILE A 144 -11.33 11.72 11.48
C ILE A 144 -11.14 13.13 12.03
N ARG A 145 -9.95 13.70 11.85
CA ARG A 145 -9.65 15.05 12.35
C ARG A 145 -10.44 16.14 11.63
N LEU A 146 -10.69 15.98 10.32
CA LEU A 146 -11.55 16.89 9.57
C LEU A 146 -13.00 16.86 10.06
N ARG A 147 -13.54 15.67 10.42
CA ARG A 147 -14.90 15.56 10.96
C ARG A 147 -15.05 16.28 12.30
N LYS A 148 -14.07 16.13 13.21
CA LYS A 148 -14.08 16.81 14.51
C LYS A 148 -14.04 18.34 14.41
N LYS A 149 -13.61 18.89 13.29
CA LYS A 149 -13.56 20.34 13.07
C LYS A 149 -14.91 20.92 12.60
N ARG A 150 -15.82 20.07 12.11
CA ARG A 150 -17.14 20.49 11.59
C ARG A 150 -18.28 20.41 12.63
N ILE A 151 -18.00 19.85 13.79
CA ILE A 151 -18.88 19.79 14.97
C ILE A 151 -18.44 20.85 15.97
#